data_8588cad0cc6fae2c9296862ea0284c28
#
_entry.id   8588cad0cc6fae2c9296862ea0284c28
#
_cell.length_a   1.000
_cell.length_b   1.000
_cell.length_c   1.000
_cell.angle_alpha   90.00
_cell.angle_beta   90.00
_cell.angle_gamma   90.00
#
_symmetry.space_group_name_H-M   'P 1'
#
loop_
_entity.id
_entity.type
_entity.pdbx_description
1 polymer ?
#
loop_
_entity_poly.entity_id
_entity_poly.type
_entity_poly.pdbx_seq_one_letter_code
_entity_poly.pdbx_strand_id
1 'polypeptide(L)'
;YKAPDFGLDIFRNAPDAAMAPAERDGIVPEGYHSTSMFPEYFKINGRWLLAGESRMDSCVVYRPESNRLDVVEARNIKKGDLVLLGRTESGRDGIFVHANGFAGGEDALEDAFVFRQGRSRETSYSRDYDQLTELLKYEKQHGKVVWVMGPAFAFDRDARRAMQAIVENGYVHGLMAGNALATHDLEGAYLHTALGQDIYTQKSMPNGHYNHLDVLNLVRRSGSIPAFVEEYKLDNGIMVSCVRNNVPFVLAGSIRDDGPLPEVIGDVYQAANAMRDMVRDATTVICLA
;
A
#
# COMPACT_ATOMS: atom_id res chain seq x y z
N TYR A 1 -4.91 27.53 -14.96
CA TYR A 1 -3.75 26.65 -15.14
C TYR A 1 -2.67 27.37 -15.95
N LYS A 2 -1.44 27.43 -15.44
CA LYS A 2 -0.28 27.98 -16.12
C LYS A 2 0.56 26.83 -16.66
N ALA A 3 0.62 26.70 -17.99
CA ALA A 3 1.41 25.64 -18.62
C ALA A 3 2.92 25.81 -18.33
N PRO A 4 3.69 24.72 -18.21
CA PRO A 4 5.14 24.80 -18.06
C PRO A 4 5.82 25.43 -19.29
N ASP A 5 6.92 26.13 -19.05
CA ASP A 5 7.78 26.61 -20.14
C ASP A 5 8.86 25.57 -20.47
N PHE A 6 8.57 24.70 -21.40
CA PHE A 6 9.52 23.68 -21.87
C PHE A 6 10.70 24.23 -22.68
N GLY A 7 10.77 25.56 -22.89
CA GLY A 7 11.92 26.24 -23.46
C GLY A 7 13.08 26.42 -22.49
N LEU A 8 12.88 26.23 -21.19
CA LEU A 8 13.93 26.30 -20.18
C LEU A 8 14.99 25.19 -20.39
N ASP A 9 16.23 25.51 -20.08
CA ASP A 9 17.37 24.58 -20.30
C ASP A 9 17.21 23.24 -19.59
N ILE A 10 16.61 23.23 -18.39
CA ILE A 10 16.34 22.00 -17.64
C ILE A 10 15.45 21.03 -18.42
N PHE A 11 14.45 21.51 -19.14
CA PHE A 11 13.54 20.69 -19.92
C PHE A 11 14.09 20.40 -21.32
N ARG A 12 14.77 21.37 -21.92
CA ARG A 12 15.34 21.22 -23.25
C ARG A 12 16.42 20.16 -23.28
N ASN A 13 17.30 20.15 -22.26
CA ASN A 13 18.43 19.24 -22.16
C ASN A 13 18.09 17.91 -21.45
N ALA A 14 16.88 17.75 -20.90
CA ALA A 14 16.46 16.49 -20.29
C ALA A 14 16.51 15.33 -21.30
N PRO A 15 16.88 14.13 -20.89
CA PRO A 15 16.73 12.93 -21.72
C PRO A 15 15.23 12.62 -21.95
N ASP A 16 14.97 11.71 -22.87
CA ASP A 16 13.64 11.08 -22.95
C ASP A 16 13.40 10.20 -21.70
N ALA A 17 12.17 10.13 -21.27
CA ALA A 17 11.77 9.29 -20.12
C ALA A 17 12.03 7.81 -20.46
N ALA A 18 12.62 7.09 -19.51
CA ALA A 18 12.85 5.67 -19.64
C ALA A 18 11.51 4.91 -19.62
N MET A 19 11.47 3.76 -20.29
CA MET A 19 10.29 2.89 -20.27
C MET A 19 10.69 1.43 -20.39
N ALA A 20 9.85 0.54 -19.85
CA ALA A 20 10.02 -0.90 -19.99
C ALA A 20 8.68 -1.60 -20.23
N PRO A 21 8.68 -2.74 -20.95
CA PRO A 21 7.47 -3.52 -21.13
C PRO A 21 7.08 -4.24 -19.85
N ALA A 22 5.78 -4.29 -19.55
CA ALA A 22 5.26 -5.09 -18.47
C ALA A 22 5.44 -6.59 -18.78
N GLU A 23 5.97 -7.35 -17.82
CA GLU A 23 6.28 -8.78 -17.99
C GLU A 23 5.01 -9.65 -18.01
N ARG A 24 4.00 -9.26 -17.23
CA ARG A 24 2.74 -9.99 -17.06
C ARG A 24 1.59 -9.01 -16.81
N ASP A 25 0.36 -9.48 -17.05
CA ASP A 25 -0.85 -8.73 -16.69
C ASP A 25 -0.85 -8.37 -15.21
N GLY A 26 -1.13 -7.11 -14.92
CA GLY A 26 -1.24 -6.59 -13.58
C GLY A 26 0.08 -6.44 -12.79
N ILE A 27 1.24 -6.62 -13.44
CA ILE A 27 2.57 -6.44 -12.84
C ILE A 27 3.29 -5.32 -13.57
N VAL A 28 3.65 -4.28 -12.86
CA VAL A 28 4.42 -3.16 -13.41
C VAL A 28 5.92 -3.41 -13.30
N PRO A 29 6.74 -2.90 -14.24
CA PRO A 29 8.18 -2.98 -14.16
C PRO A 29 8.73 -2.29 -12.92
N GLU A 30 9.86 -2.76 -12.42
CA GLU A 30 10.56 -2.10 -11.30
C GLU A 30 10.97 -0.67 -11.69
N GLY A 31 10.87 0.26 -10.74
CA GLY A 31 11.20 1.67 -10.97
C GLY A 31 10.16 2.45 -11.76
N TYR A 32 8.97 1.90 -11.99
CA TYR A 32 7.89 2.61 -12.66
C TYR A 32 7.56 3.95 -11.99
N HIS A 33 7.04 4.89 -12.78
CA HIS A 33 6.51 6.15 -12.29
C HIS A 33 5.07 5.95 -11.80
N SER A 34 4.80 6.31 -10.56
CA SER A 34 3.45 6.37 -10.00
C SER A 34 2.90 7.78 -10.11
N THR A 35 1.74 7.92 -10.71
CA THR A 35 1.11 9.22 -10.95
C THR A 35 0.61 9.89 -9.68
N SER A 36 0.62 11.22 -9.70
CA SER A 36 0.05 12.10 -8.68
C SER A 36 -1.33 12.65 -9.12
N MET A 37 -1.88 13.55 -8.32
CA MET A 37 -3.08 14.31 -8.68
C MET A 37 -2.81 15.52 -9.59
N PHE A 38 -1.54 15.83 -9.88
CA PHE A 38 -1.13 16.97 -10.67
C PHE A 38 -0.97 16.63 -12.15
N PRO A 39 -0.96 17.62 -13.06
CA PRO A 39 -0.59 17.39 -14.44
C PRO A 39 0.85 16.91 -14.58
N GLU A 40 1.07 15.85 -15.32
CA GLU A 40 2.37 15.22 -15.50
C GLU A 40 2.77 15.17 -16.96
N TYR A 41 4.03 15.48 -17.20
CA TYR A 41 4.60 15.54 -18.53
C TYR A 41 5.78 14.61 -18.65
N PHE A 42 5.85 13.92 -19.78
CA PHE A 42 6.91 12.96 -20.06
C PHE A 42 7.55 13.31 -21.41
N LYS A 43 8.87 13.32 -21.45
CA LYS A 43 9.61 13.59 -22.66
C LYS A 43 9.76 12.29 -23.46
N ILE A 44 9.17 12.26 -24.65
CA ILE A 44 9.18 11.10 -25.55
C ILE A 44 9.60 11.59 -26.93
N ASN A 45 10.63 10.98 -27.52
CA ASN A 45 11.19 11.37 -28.81
C ASN A 45 11.47 12.89 -28.89
N GLY A 46 12.07 13.43 -27.83
CA GLY A 46 12.44 14.84 -27.72
C GLY A 46 11.28 15.81 -27.48
N ARG A 47 10.04 15.35 -27.30
CA ARG A 47 8.85 16.18 -27.08
C ARG A 47 8.21 15.87 -25.71
N TRP A 48 7.76 16.91 -25.03
CA TRP A 48 7.01 16.79 -23.79
C TRP A 48 5.53 16.51 -24.09
N LEU A 49 5.06 15.36 -23.65
CA LEU A 49 3.66 14.93 -23.77
C LEU A 49 3.00 14.98 -22.40
N LEU A 50 1.78 15.50 -22.34
CA LEU A 50 0.95 15.48 -21.15
C LEU A 50 0.31 14.08 -20.99
N ALA A 51 0.29 13.54 -19.77
CA ALA A 51 -0.49 12.36 -19.45
C ALA A 51 -1.99 12.58 -19.74
N GLY A 52 -2.68 11.54 -20.19
CA GLY A 52 -4.05 11.63 -20.68
C GLY A 52 -5.07 12.07 -19.64
N GLU A 53 -4.79 11.84 -18.37
CA GLU A 53 -5.61 12.25 -17.24
C GLU A 53 -4.77 12.41 -15.97
N SER A 54 -5.32 13.10 -14.95
CA SER A 54 -4.73 13.20 -13.61
C SER A 54 -5.45 12.23 -12.69
N ARG A 55 -4.78 11.15 -12.33
CA ARG A 55 -5.25 10.12 -11.41
C ARG A 55 -4.08 9.65 -10.57
N MET A 56 -4.21 9.68 -9.24
CA MET A 56 -3.19 9.22 -8.31
C MET A 56 -2.97 7.71 -8.41
N ASP A 57 -1.77 7.27 -7.99
CA ASP A 57 -1.43 5.88 -7.74
C ASP A 57 -1.65 4.94 -8.94
N SER A 58 -1.44 5.48 -10.13
CA SER A 58 -1.54 4.78 -11.39
C SER A 58 -0.20 4.76 -12.12
N CYS A 59 -0.10 4.00 -13.20
CA CYS A 59 1.06 3.94 -14.06
C CYS A 59 0.81 4.74 -15.34
N VAL A 60 1.87 5.19 -15.99
CA VAL A 60 1.76 5.82 -17.31
C VAL A 60 2.26 4.87 -18.38
N VAL A 61 1.41 4.58 -19.35
CA VAL A 61 1.69 3.69 -20.47
C VAL A 61 1.81 4.50 -21.75
N TYR A 62 2.92 4.36 -22.42
CA TYR A 62 3.11 4.95 -23.75
C TYR A 62 2.49 4.06 -24.83
N ARG A 63 1.69 4.66 -25.71
CA ARG A 63 1.07 4.03 -26.88
C ARG A 63 1.75 4.54 -28.15
N PRO A 64 2.71 3.79 -28.72
CA PRO A 64 3.48 4.26 -29.88
C PRO A 64 2.61 4.58 -31.10
N GLU A 65 1.55 3.77 -31.35
CA GLU A 65 0.69 3.90 -32.51
C GLU A 65 -0.05 5.23 -32.56
N SER A 66 -0.40 5.76 -31.39
CA SER A 66 -1.15 7.02 -31.26
C SER A 66 -0.32 8.16 -30.69
N ASN A 67 0.93 7.91 -30.32
CA ASN A 67 1.83 8.82 -29.61
C ASN A 67 1.16 9.46 -28.40
N ARG A 68 0.48 8.63 -27.57
CA ARG A 68 -0.28 9.06 -26.38
C ARG A 68 0.26 8.41 -25.12
N LEU A 69 -0.02 9.06 -24.00
CA LEU A 69 0.26 8.58 -22.67
C LEU A 69 -1.07 8.28 -21.97
N ASP A 70 -1.35 7.02 -21.74
CA ASP A 70 -2.53 6.56 -21.00
C ASP A 70 -2.17 6.40 -19.54
N VAL A 71 -3.04 6.86 -18.64
CA VAL A 71 -2.92 6.60 -17.19
C VAL A 71 -3.71 5.35 -16.87
N VAL A 72 -3.02 4.32 -16.36
CA VAL A 72 -3.58 2.99 -16.18
C VAL A 72 -3.30 2.49 -14.77
N GLU A 73 -4.32 2.06 -14.06
CA GLU A 73 -4.14 1.41 -12.76
C GLU A 73 -3.31 0.12 -12.90
N ALA A 74 -2.39 -0.14 -11.96
CA ALA A 74 -1.48 -1.29 -12.01
C ALA A 74 -2.20 -2.62 -12.29
N ARG A 75 -3.37 -2.84 -11.70
CA ARG A 75 -4.20 -4.06 -11.92
C ARG A 75 -4.67 -4.24 -13.36
N ASN A 76 -4.73 -3.16 -14.14
CA ASN A 76 -5.22 -3.16 -15.52
C ASN A 76 -4.09 -3.20 -16.58
N ILE A 77 -2.84 -3.11 -16.14
CA ILE A 77 -1.66 -3.24 -17.02
C ILE A 77 -1.70 -4.58 -17.73
N LYS A 78 -1.36 -4.58 -19.02
CA LYS A 78 -1.27 -5.77 -19.85
C LYS A 78 0.19 -6.10 -20.16
N LYS A 79 0.47 -7.40 -20.28
CA LYS A 79 1.79 -7.86 -20.74
C LYS A 79 2.19 -7.16 -22.04
N GLY A 80 3.37 -6.56 -22.04
CA GLY A 80 3.92 -5.81 -23.18
C GLY A 80 3.57 -4.32 -23.20
N ASP A 81 2.71 -3.82 -22.28
CA ASP A 81 2.48 -2.39 -22.14
C ASP A 81 3.79 -1.68 -21.81
N LEU A 82 4.11 -0.60 -22.54
CA LEU A 82 5.32 0.20 -22.33
C LEU A 82 5.08 1.18 -21.19
N VAL A 83 5.53 0.81 -19.99
CA VAL A 83 5.34 1.60 -18.77
C VAL A 83 6.51 2.56 -18.57
N LEU A 84 6.22 3.84 -18.26
CA LEU A 84 7.22 4.88 -18.00
C LEU A 84 7.90 4.63 -16.65
N LEU A 85 9.22 4.82 -16.63
CA LEU A 85 10.09 4.58 -15.47
C LEU A 85 10.72 5.88 -14.99
N GLY A 86 10.89 6.04 -13.69
CA GLY A 86 11.57 7.15 -13.07
C GLY A 86 10.80 7.72 -11.88
N ARG A 87 11.54 8.30 -10.93
CA ARG A 87 10.97 8.86 -9.68
C ARG A 87 11.46 10.28 -9.41
N THR A 88 12.14 10.88 -10.37
CA THR A 88 12.66 12.24 -10.27
C THR A 88 11.70 13.20 -10.97
N GLU A 89 10.75 13.72 -10.28
CA GLU A 89 9.60 14.49 -10.79
C GLU A 89 9.93 15.92 -11.23
N SER A 90 11.23 16.26 -11.23
CA SER A 90 11.74 17.62 -11.51
C SER A 90 12.00 17.95 -12.98
N GLY A 91 11.78 17.02 -13.89
CA GLY A 91 12.07 17.16 -15.33
C GLY A 91 13.44 16.66 -15.77
N ARG A 92 14.34 16.33 -14.83
CA ARG A 92 15.74 15.99 -15.14
C ARG A 92 15.92 14.65 -15.85
N ASP A 93 15.02 13.72 -15.62
CA ASP A 93 15.00 12.38 -16.18
C ASP A 93 13.86 12.17 -17.21
N GLY A 94 13.35 13.29 -17.74
CA GLY A 94 12.29 13.24 -18.73
C GLY A 94 10.89 13.12 -18.13
N ILE A 95 10.74 13.27 -16.81
CA ILE A 95 9.46 13.27 -16.10
C ILE A 95 9.30 14.57 -15.32
N PHE A 96 8.19 15.27 -15.52
CA PHE A 96 7.90 16.50 -14.82
C PHE A 96 6.48 16.52 -14.26
N VAL A 97 6.37 16.59 -12.93
CA VAL A 97 5.11 16.75 -12.19
C VAL A 97 4.89 18.24 -11.92
N HIS A 98 3.83 18.81 -12.48
CA HIS A 98 3.56 20.24 -12.43
C HIS A 98 2.66 20.63 -11.25
N ALA A 99 3.18 20.50 -10.03
CA ALA A 99 2.44 20.78 -8.79
C ALA A 99 1.98 22.25 -8.68
N ASN A 100 2.77 23.19 -9.20
CA ASN A 100 2.51 24.64 -9.08
C ASN A 100 1.77 25.23 -10.28
N GLY A 101 1.12 24.42 -11.11
CA GLY A 101 0.39 24.88 -12.29
C GLY A 101 -0.93 25.57 -12.01
N PHE A 102 -1.46 25.45 -10.79
CA PHE A 102 -2.72 26.05 -10.37
C PHE A 102 -2.46 27.24 -9.44
N ALA A 103 -3.22 28.33 -9.61
CA ALA A 103 -3.11 29.49 -8.71
C ALA A 103 -3.53 29.09 -7.28
N GLY A 104 -2.69 29.36 -6.29
CA GLY A 104 -2.93 29.03 -4.87
C GLY A 104 -2.21 27.77 -4.36
N GLY A 105 -1.33 27.16 -5.16
CA GLY A 105 -0.68 25.91 -4.82
C GLY A 105 0.46 25.97 -3.79
N GLU A 106 0.83 27.12 -3.25
CA GLU A 106 1.91 27.20 -2.25
C GLU A 106 1.49 26.72 -0.86
N ASP A 107 0.20 26.77 -0.53
CA ASP A 107 -0.33 26.32 0.79
C ASP A 107 -0.85 24.88 0.79
N ALA A 108 -0.91 24.21 -0.35
CA ALA A 108 -1.53 22.87 -0.47
C ALA A 108 -0.58 21.71 -0.11
N LEU A 109 0.70 21.98 0.15
CA LEU A 109 1.69 20.94 0.46
C LEU A 109 1.80 20.62 1.96
N GLU A 110 1.08 21.32 2.84
CA GLU A 110 1.10 21.08 4.30
C GLU A 110 -0.09 20.29 4.83
N ASP A 111 -1.12 20.01 4.05
CA ASP A 111 -2.18 19.09 4.43
C ASP A 111 -1.76 17.63 4.21
N ALA A 112 -0.69 17.25 4.88
CA ALA A 112 -0.40 15.84 5.12
C ALA A 112 -1.60 15.25 5.88
N PHE A 113 -2.10 14.14 5.39
CA PHE A 113 -3.14 13.33 6.02
C PHE A 113 -2.67 12.96 7.43
N VAL A 114 -3.01 13.78 8.42
CA VAL A 114 -2.61 13.57 9.81
C VAL A 114 -3.65 12.65 10.44
N PHE A 115 -3.39 11.36 10.48
CA PHE A 115 -4.03 10.49 11.44
C PHE A 115 -3.73 11.03 12.83
N ARG A 116 -4.77 11.23 13.65
CA ARG A 116 -4.65 11.75 15.01
C ARG A 116 -3.62 10.95 15.81
N GLN A 117 -2.44 11.50 16.01
CA GLN A 117 -1.43 11.02 16.94
C GLN A 117 -1.70 11.56 18.35
N GLY A 118 -2.90 11.41 18.84
CA GLY A 118 -3.21 11.67 20.24
C GLY A 118 -3.31 10.35 20.97
N ARG A 119 -2.38 10.03 21.88
CA ARG A 119 -2.65 9.02 22.91
C ARG A 119 -3.93 9.42 23.59
N SER A 120 -5.03 8.75 23.28
CA SER A 120 -6.23 8.81 24.08
C SER A 120 -5.86 8.27 25.46
N ARG A 121 -5.61 9.17 26.39
CA ARG A 121 -5.52 8.83 27.81
C ARG A 121 -6.93 8.72 28.34
N GLU A 122 -7.69 7.75 27.89
CA GLU A 122 -8.86 7.33 28.62
C GLU A 122 -8.40 6.36 29.70
N THR A 123 -8.37 6.93 30.87
CA THR A 123 -8.00 6.37 32.16
C THR A 123 -8.86 5.19 32.57
N SER A 124 -8.23 4.22 33.23
CA SER A 124 -8.80 3.32 34.26
C SER A 124 -9.60 2.10 33.80
N TYR A 125 -9.26 1.46 32.70
CA TYR A 125 -9.77 0.12 32.39
C TYR A 125 -8.78 -1.00 32.78
N SER A 126 -7.94 -0.79 33.79
CA SER A 126 -6.98 -1.81 34.22
C SER A 126 -7.65 -3.14 34.59
N ARG A 127 -8.82 -3.11 35.20
CA ARG A 127 -9.61 -4.31 35.50
C ARG A 127 -10.13 -4.99 34.24
N ASP A 128 -10.52 -4.22 33.23
CA ASP A 128 -11.03 -4.75 31.98
C ASP A 128 -9.89 -5.41 31.18
N TYR A 129 -8.69 -4.84 31.21
CA TYR A 129 -7.51 -5.47 30.61
C TYR A 129 -7.10 -6.76 31.33
N ASP A 130 -7.20 -6.81 32.67
CA ASP A 130 -6.95 -8.04 33.42
C ASP A 130 -7.98 -9.12 33.06
N GLN A 131 -9.27 -8.76 33.00
CA GLN A 131 -10.33 -9.67 32.59
C GLN A 131 -10.14 -10.17 31.15
N LEU A 132 -9.79 -9.28 30.23
CA LEU A 132 -9.48 -9.65 28.83
C LEU A 132 -8.28 -10.58 28.76
N THR A 133 -7.26 -10.34 29.57
CA THR A 133 -6.08 -11.21 29.65
C THR A 133 -6.44 -12.60 30.12
N GLU A 134 -7.24 -12.73 31.17
CA GLU A 134 -7.71 -14.04 31.66
C GLU A 134 -8.62 -14.74 30.64
N LEU A 135 -9.52 -14.01 29.98
CA LEU A 135 -10.34 -14.51 28.90
C LEU A 135 -9.47 -15.10 27.78
N LEU A 136 -8.48 -14.33 27.29
CA LEU A 136 -7.60 -14.78 26.22
C LEU A 136 -6.76 -16.00 26.59
N LYS A 137 -6.28 -16.07 27.85
CA LYS A 137 -5.59 -17.26 28.35
C LYS A 137 -6.48 -18.51 28.32
N TYR A 138 -7.74 -18.36 28.74
CA TYR A 138 -8.71 -19.44 28.69
C TYR A 138 -9.03 -19.86 27.26
N GLU A 139 -9.38 -18.90 26.40
CA GLU A 139 -9.76 -19.09 24.99
C GLU A 139 -8.64 -19.69 24.15
N LYS A 140 -7.39 -19.40 24.45
CA LYS A 140 -6.23 -20.00 23.78
C LYS A 140 -6.26 -21.53 23.80
N GLN A 141 -6.79 -22.13 24.87
CA GLN A 141 -6.79 -23.58 25.08
C GLN A 141 -8.15 -24.23 24.82
N HIS A 142 -9.24 -23.47 24.93
CA HIS A 142 -10.59 -24.00 24.96
C HIS A 142 -11.50 -23.44 23.89
N GLY A 143 -11.09 -22.37 23.20
CA GLY A 143 -11.92 -21.66 22.28
C GLY A 143 -11.29 -21.38 20.93
N LYS A 144 -11.95 -20.52 20.16
CA LYS A 144 -11.48 -20.00 18.88
C LYS A 144 -11.62 -18.48 18.89
N VAL A 145 -10.47 -17.79 18.95
CA VAL A 145 -10.41 -16.31 18.96
C VAL A 145 -10.18 -15.80 17.55
N VAL A 146 -11.10 -15.01 17.02
CA VAL A 146 -10.98 -14.34 15.73
C VAL A 146 -10.79 -12.83 15.96
N TRP A 147 -9.78 -12.27 15.32
CA TRP A 147 -9.47 -10.85 15.38
C TRP A 147 -9.90 -10.14 14.10
N VAL A 148 -10.63 -9.02 14.26
CA VAL A 148 -11.05 -8.15 13.16
C VAL A 148 -10.28 -6.84 13.30
N MET A 149 -9.45 -6.51 12.32
CA MET A 149 -8.50 -5.41 12.48
C MET A 149 -8.56 -4.41 11.33
N GLY A 150 -8.54 -3.13 11.71
CA GLY A 150 -8.29 -2.01 10.79
C GLY A 150 -6.80 -1.75 10.54
N PRO A 151 -6.45 -0.90 9.57
CA PRO A 151 -5.06 -0.65 9.16
C PRO A 151 -4.23 0.14 10.20
N ALA A 152 -4.87 0.79 11.19
CA ALA A 152 -4.20 1.62 12.18
C ALA A 152 -3.09 0.88 12.95
N PHE A 153 -3.24 -0.43 13.16
CA PHE A 153 -2.24 -1.26 13.82
C PHE A 153 -0.94 -1.44 13.02
N ALA A 154 -0.99 -1.25 11.71
CA ALA A 154 0.20 -1.32 10.86
C ALA A 154 1.06 -0.05 10.91
N PHE A 155 0.49 1.10 11.32
CA PHE A 155 1.17 2.39 11.33
C PHE A 155 2.01 2.66 12.58
N ASP A 156 1.81 1.88 13.64
CA ASP A 156 2.52 2.03 14.91
C ASP A 156 3.37 0.80 15.21
N ARG A 157 4.66 1.02 15.41
CA ARG A 157 5.62 -0.06 15.67
C ARG A 157 5.24 -0.90 16.88
N ASP A 158 4.83 -0.26 17.97
CA ASP A 158 4.59 -0.96 19.24
C ASP A 158 3.30 -1.75 19.17
N ALA A 159 2.26 -1.21 18.52
CA ALA A 159 1.02 -1.92 18.21
C ALA A 159 1.28 -3.14 17.30
N ARG A 160 2.09 -2.95 16.24
CA ARG A 160 2.51 -4.02 15.33
C ARG A 160 3.23 -5.16 16.06
N ARG A 161 4.22 -4.81 16.89
CA ARG A 161 4.97 -5.78 17.70
C ARG A 161 4.10 -6.51 18.72
N ALA A 162 3.21 -5.78 19.39
CA ALA A 162 2.27 -6.38 20.34
C ALA A 162 1.38 -7.40 19.64
N MET A 163 0.82 -7.06 18.47
CA MET A 163 -0.03 -7.98 17.72
C MET A 163 0.77 -9.16 17.17
N GLN A 164 1.99 -8.95 16.68
CA GLN A 164 2.91 -10.03 16.31
C GLN A 164 3.09 -11.02 17.46
N ALA A 165 3.40 -10.52 18.68
CA ALA A 165 3.55 -11.37 19.86
C ALA A 165 2.27 -12.11 20.23
N ILE A 166 1.09 -11.49 20.08
CA ILE A 166 -0.20 -12.14 20.30
C ILE A 166 -0.40 -13.30 19.32
N VAL A 167 -0.06 -13.12 18.04
CA VAL A 167 -0.12 -14.19 17.02
C VAL A 167 0.86 -15.31 17.36
N GLU A 168 2.14 -14.98 17.60
CA GLU A 168 3.22 -15.93 17.87
C GLU A 168 2.98 -16.75 19.14
N ASN A 169 2.30 -16.17 20.11
CA ASN A 169 1.91 -16.85 21.34
C ASN A 169 0.59 -17.63 21.24
N GLY A 170 -0.01 -17.73 20.06
CA GLY A 170 -1.19 -18.59 19.82
C GLY A 170 -2.51 -18.05 20.38
N TYR A 171 -2.65 -16.73 20.48
CA TYR A 171 -3.89 -16.06 20.88
C TYR A 171 -4.76 -15.64 19.68
N VAL A 172 -4.35 -15.99 18.47
CA VAL A 172 -5.08 -15.68 17.24
C VAL A 172 -5.36 -16.99 16.51
N HIS A 173 -6.63 -17.35 16.37
CA HIS A 173 -7.06 -18.52 15.63
C HIS A 173 -7.58 -18.17 14.23
N GLY A 174 -7.82 -16.88 13.96
CA GLY A 174 -8.16 -16.33 12.66
C GLY A 174 -8.06 -14.82 12.66
N LEU A 175 -7.65 -14.26 11.52
CA LEU A 175 -7.56 -12.83 11.30
C LEU A 175 -8.49 -12.40 10.17
N MET A 176 -9.31 -11.38 10.39
CA MET A 176 -10.09 -10.72 9.37
C MET A 176 -9.64 -9.26 9.24
N ALA A 177 -9.31 -8.84 8.03
CA ALA A 177 -8.83 -7.49 7.77
C ALA A 177 -9.17 -7.04 6.34
N GLY A 178 -8.88 -5.81 6.03
CA GLY A 178 -8.87 -5.29 4.66
C GLY A 178 -7.50 -5.38 4.00
N ASN A 179 -7.45 -5.16 2.70
CA ASN A 179 -6.20 -5.05 1.93
C ASN A 179 -5.21 -4.06 2.57
N ALA A 180 -5.71 -2.93 3.11
CA ALA A 180 -4.88 -1.88 3.68
C ALA A 180 -4.05 -2.35 4.89
N LEU A 181 -4.62 -3.14 5.83
CA LEU A 181 -3.85 -3.70 6.94
C LEU A 181 -2.68 -4.53 6.41
N ALA A 182 -2.97 -5.48 5.54
CA ALA A 182 -1.95 -6.41 5.03
C ALA A 182 -0.87 -5.68 4.21
N THR A 183 -1.27 -4.75 3.35
CA THR A 183 -0.34 -3.96 2.54
C THR A 183 0.62 -3.16 3.41
N HIS A 184 0.12 -2.40 4.39
CA HIS A 184 0.96 -1.54 5.22
C HIS A 184 1.77 -2.33 6.25
N ASP A 185 1.26 -3.48 6.71
CA ASP A 185 2.05 -4.36 7.57
C ASP A 185 3.24 -4.98 6.81
N LEU A 186 3.04 -5.41 5.57
CA LEU A 186 4.11 -5.90 4.69
C LEU A 186 5.07 -4.78 4.27
N GLU A 187 4.57 -3.55 4.04
CA GLU A 187 5.39 -2.36 3.84
C GLU A 187 6.30 -2.13 5.05
N GLY A 188 5.73 -2.20 6.26
CA GLY A 188 6.47 -2.09 7.51
C GLY A 188 7.51 -3.20 7.70
N ALA A 189 7.21 -4.42 7.26
CA ALA A 189 8.13 -5.55 7.34
C ALA A 189 9.32 -5.43 6.38
N TYR A 190 9.08 -4.92 5.18
CA TYR A 190 10.08 -4.88 4.11
C TYR A 190 10.84 -3.55 4.03
N LEU A 191 10.13 -2.42 4.13
CA LEU A 191 10.68 -1.07 3.94
C LEU A 191 10.77 -0.24 5.22
N HIS A 192 10.27 -0.77 6.35
CA HIS A 192 10.20 -0.06 7.64
C HIS A 192 9.36 1.22 7.61
N THR A 193 8.42 1.29 6.69
CA THR A 193 7.49 2.41 6.52
C THR A 193 6.03 1.95 6.54
N ALA A 194 5.11 2.87 6.81
CA ALA A 194 3.69 2.68 6.61
C ALA A 194 3.10 3.98 6.06
N LEU A 195 2.39 3.91 4.94
CA LEU A 195 1.98 5.08 4.15
C LEU A 195 3.15 6.04 3.85
N GLY A 196 4.34 5.48 3.60
CA GLY A 196 5.54 6.27 3.31
C GLY A 196 6.14 7.02 4.49
N GLN A 197 5.64 6.79 5.71
CA GLN A 197 6.23 7.31 6.93
C GLN A 197 7.04 6.21 7.64
N ASP A 198 8.20 6.56 8.15
CA ASP A 198 9.00 5.66 8.98
C ASP A 198 8.22 5.24 10.22
N ILE A 199 8.05 3.93 10.46
CA ILE A 199 7.24 3.39 11.56
C ILE A 199 7.83 3.63 12.95
N TYR A 200 9.10 4.06 13.04
CA TYR A 200 9.78 4.35 14.29
C TYR A 200 9.72 5.84 14.64
N THR A 201 10.02 6.70 13.66
CA THR A 201 10.13 8.15 13.87
C THR A 201 8.90 8.92 13.44
N GLN A 202 8.02 8.28 12.66
CA GLN A 202 6.82 8.86 12.06
C GLN A 202 7.09 10.05 11.14
N LYS A 203 8.31 10.13 10.63
CA LYS A 203 8.70 11.15 9.65
C LYS A 203 8.45 10.65 8.24
N SER A 204 7.95 11.53 7.39
CA SER A 204 7.80 11.22 5.97
C SER A 204 9.15 10.92 5.34
N MET A 205 9.20 9.80 4.61
CA MET A 205 10.39 9.40 3.87
C MET A 205 10.37 10.00 2.46
N PRO A 206 11.53 10.34 1.90
CA PRO A 206 11.62 10.77 0.49
C PRO A 206 11.00 9.69 -0.41
N ASN A 207 10.10 10.08 -1.30
CA ASN A 207 9.34 9.18 -2.18
C ASN A 207 8.55 8.09 -1.44
N GLY A 208 8.22 8.29 -0.16
CA GLY A 208 7.53 7.29 0.65
C GLY A 208 6.16 6.87 0.11
N HIS A 209 5.50 7.73 -0.67
CA HIS A 209 4.23 7.41 -1.33
C HIS A 209 4.34 6.24 -2.34
N TYR A 210 5.55 5.88 -2.81
CA TYR A 210 5.74 4.70 -3.64
C TYR A 210 5.78 3.39 -2.83
N ASN A 211 6.11 3.44 -1.54
CA ASN A 211 6.49 2.25 -0.79
C ASN A 211 5.38 1.18 -0.74
N HIS A 212 4.15 1.56 -0.45
CA HIS A 212 3.03 0.61 -0.42
C HIS A 212 2.72 0.05 -1.81
N LEU A 213 2.86 0.85 -2.87
CA LEU A 213 2.65 0.43 -4.26
C LEU A 213 3.75 -0.55 -4.70
N ASP A 214 5.01 -0.29 -4.32
CA ASP A 214 6.13 -1.20 -4.58
C ASP A 214 5.89 -2.55 -3.91
N VAL A 215 5.48 -2.55 -2.63
CA VAL A 215 5.19 -3.79 -1.91
C VAL A 215 4.03 -4.55 -2.55
N LEU A 216 2.93 -3.88 -2.91
CA LEU A 216 1.83 -4.50 -3.66
C LEU A 216 2.33 -5.18 -4.92
N ASN A 217 3.19 -4.50 -5.70
CA ASN A 217 3.74 -5.04 -6.94
C ASN A 217 4.67 -6.24 -6.69
N LEU A 218 5.53 -6.17 -5.66
CA LEU A 218 6.42 -7.26 -5.29
C LEU A 218 5.65 -8.51 -4.83
N VAL A 219 4.64 -8.37 -3.96
CA VAL A 219 3.79 -9.49 -3.54
C VAL A 219 3.08 -10.13 -4.73
N ARG A 220 2.56 -9.31 -5.65
CA ARG A 220 1.92 -9.80 -6.88
C ARG A 220 2.92 -10.51 -7.80
N ARG A 221 4.15 -10.06 -7.85
CA ARG A 221 5.25 -10.69 -8.60
C ARG A 221 5.61 -12.05 -7.99
N SER A 222 5.70 -12.16 -6.67
CA SER A 222 5.91 -13.42 -5.94
C SER A 222 4.70 -14.35 -6.03
N GLY A 223 3.50 -13.82 -6.33
CA GLY A 223 2.27 -14.55 -6.56
C GLY A 223 1.41 -14.80 -5.32
N SER A 224 1.95 -14.62 -4.12
CA SER A 224 1.21 -14.75 -2.85
C SER A 224 1.94 -14.07 -1.70
N ILE A 225 1.23 -13.73 -0.62
CA ILE A 225 1.83 -13.23 0.63
C ILE A 225 2.83 -14.25 1.21
N PRO A 226 2.50 -15.55 1.35
CA PRO A 226 3.48 -16.52 1.84
C PRO A 226 4.75 -16.60 0.98
N ALA A 227 4.62 -16.60 -0.35
CA ALA A 227 5.77 -16.62 -1.25
C ALA A 227 6.65 -15.37 -1.09
N PHE A 228 6.05 -14.20 -0.94
CA PHE A 228 6.76 -12.95 -0.69
C PHE A 228 7.52 -12.99 0.66
N VAL A 229 6.86 -13.47 1.71
CA VAL A 229 7.48 -13.61 3.05
C VAL A 229 8.72 -14.50 2.99
N GLU A 230 8.66 -15.60 2.25
CA GLU A 230 9.77 -16.55 2.11
C GLU A 230 10.89 -16.00 1.21
N GLU A 231 10.54 -15.49 0.02
CA GLU A 231 11.48 -14.94 -0.97
C GLU A 231 12.33 -13.81 -0.40
N TYR A 232 11.70 -12.88 0.32
CA TYR A 232 12.35 -11.72 0.91
C TYR A 232 12.80 -11.94 2.37
N LYS A 233 12.60 -13.15 2.92
CA LYS A 233 13.01 -13.55 4.28
C LYS A 233 12.51 -12.60 5.36
N LEU A 234 11.27 -12.16 5.24
CA LEU A 234 10.67 -11.23 6.19
C LEU A 234 10.53 -11.89 7.56
N ASP A 235 10.90 -11.18 8.63
CA ASP A 235 10.99 -11.71 9.98
C ASP A 235 10.11 -11.03 11.02
N ASN A 236 9.39 -9.98 10.63
CA ASN A 236 8.54 -9.22 11.52
C ASN A 236 7.22 -8.82 10.86
N GLY A 237 6.20 -8.60 11.67
CA GLY A 237 4.90 -8.14 11.23
C GLY A 237 3.75 -9.10 11.53
N ILE A 238 2.55 -8.56 11.42
CA ILE A 238 1.29 -9.28 11.69
C ILE A 238 1.09 -10.38 10.64
N MET A 239 1.16 -10.01 9.35
CA MET A 239 0.97 -10.96 8.25
C MET A 239 2.07 -12.02 8.21
N VAL A 240 3.33 -11.61 8.46
CA VAL A 240 4.47 -12.54 8.56
C VAL A 240 4.22 -13.57 9.66
N SER A 241 3.77 -13.13 10.82
CA SER A 241 3.46 -14.04 11.95
C SER A 241 2.29 -14.95 11.65
N CYS A 242 1.25 -14.44 10.99
CA CYS A 242 0.12 -15.30 10.55
C CYS A 242 0.59 -16.39 9.60
N VAL A 243 1.41 -16.06 8.61
CA VAL A 243 1.98 -17.04 7.65
C VAL A 243 2.83 -18.08 8.38
N ARG A 244 3.76 -17.65 9.24
CA ARG A 244 4.68 -18.56 9.94
C ARG A 244 4.00 -19.50 10.93
N ASN A 245 2.92 -19.03 11.56
CA ASN A 245 2.17 -19.82 12.55
C ASN A 245 0.93 -20.51 11.95
N ASN A 246 0.77 -20.47 10.62
CA ASN A 246 -0.38 -21.06 9.92
C ASN A 246 -1.73 -20.54 10.43
N VAL A 247 -1.79 -19.27 10.85
CA VAL A 247 -3.04 -18.64 11.24
C VAL A 247 -3.82 -18.25 9.97
N PRO A 248 -5.03 -18.78 9.78
CA PRO A 248 -5.85 -18.43 8.62
C PRO A 248 -6.26 -16.96 8.67
N PHE A 249 -6.32 -16.31 7.50
CA PHE A 249 -6.77 -14.94 7.39
C PHE A 249 -7.73 -14.76 6.22
N VAL A 250 -8.66 -13.82 6.37
CA VAL A 250 -9.55 -13.34 5.32
C VAL A 250 -9.26 -11.86 5.10
N LEU A 251 -8.86 -11.52 3.88
CA LEU A 251 -8.61 -10.14 3.48
C LEU A 251 -9.72 -9.70 2.51
N ALA A 252 -10.47 -8.66 2.89
CA ALA A 252 -11.51 -8.10 2.04
C ALA A 252 -10.99 -6.92 1.23
N GLY A 253 -11.35 -6.88 -0.04
CA GLY A 253 -11.10 -5.75 -0.92
C GLY A 253 -12.04 -4.57 -0.65
N SER A 254 -11.63 -3.40 -1.10
CA SER A 254 -12.42 -2.18 -1.10
C SER A 254 -12.31 -1.44 -2.42
N ILE A 255 -13.24 -0.50 -2.65
CA ILE A 255 -13.20 0.38 -3.83
C ILE A 255 -12.01 1.36 -3.82
N ARG A 256 -11.29 1.44 -2.71
CA ARG A 256 -10.14 2.33 -2.51
C ARG A 256 -8.79 1.63 -2.69
N ASP A 257 -8.78 0.33 -3.01
CA ASP A 257 -7.54 -0.42 -3.14
C ASP A 257 -6.83 -0.08 -4.46
N ASP A 258 -5.55 0.29 -4.38
CA ASP A 258 -4.68 0.64 -5.51
C ASP A 258 -4.13 -0.60 -6.26
N GLY A 259 -4.89 -1.64 -6.25
CA GLY A 259 -4.53 -2.96 -6.73
C GLY A 259 -4.31 -3.91 -5.55
N PRO A 260 -5.28 -4.77 -5.26
CA PRO A 260 -5.25 -5.61 -4.08
C PRO A 260 -4.14 -6.68 -4.14
N LEU A 261 -3.72 -7.14 -2.97
CA LEU A 261 -2.86 -8.30 -2.81
C LEU A 261 -3.53 -9.56 -3.41
N PRO A 262 -2.76 -10.60 -3.80
CA PRO A 262 -3.32 -11.80 -4.42
C PRO A 262 -4.39 -12.52 -3.60
N GLU A 263 -4.25 -12.51 -2.26
CA GLU A 263 -5.19 -13.18 -1.35
C GLU A 263 -6.44 -12.35 -1.04
N VAL A 264 -6.54 -11.13 -1.53
CA VAL A 264 -7.68 -10.25 -1.25
C VAL A 264 -8.89 -10.68 -2.05
N ILE A 265 -10.01 -10.89 -1.36
CA ILE A 265 -11.30 -11.21 -1.98
C ILE A 265 -11.96 -9.90 -2.42
N GLY A 266 -11.98 -9.65 -3.73
CA GLY A 266 -12.52 -8.42 -4.32
C GLY A 266 -14.05 -8.37 -4.39
N ASP A 267 -14.72 -9.51 -4.41
CA ASP A 267 -16.19 -9.58 -4.41
C ASP A 267 -16.74 -9.48 -2.97
N VAL A 268 -17.61 -8.51 -2.72
CA VAL A 268 -18.10 -8.21 -1.37
C VAL A 268 -18.96 -9.34 -0.79
N TYR A 269 -19.70 -10.08 -1.62
CA TYR A 269 -20.50 -11.20 -1.15
C TYR A 269 -19.64 -12.41 -0.83
N GLN A 270 -18.62 -12.69 -1.63
CA GLN A 270 -17.65 -13.73 -1.36
C GLN A 270 -16.84 -13.42 -0.11
N ALA A 271 -16.38 -12.18 0.06
CA ALA A 271 -15.68 -11.74 1.27
C ALA A 271 -16.57 -11.90 2.51
N ALA A 272 -17.83 -11.46 2.44
CA ALA A 272 -18.79 -11.61 3.54
C ALA A 272 -19.04 -13.10 3.89
N ASN A 273 -19.12 -13.98 2.90
CA ASN A 273 -19.28 -15.42 3.14
C ASN A 273 -18.03 -16.01 3.79
N ALA A 274 -16.83 -15.70 3.31
CA ALA A 274 -15.57 -16.15 3.92
C ALA A 274 -15.43 -15.67 5.37
N MET A 275 -15.82 -14.42 5.67
CA MET A 275 -15.85 -13.91 7.04
C MET A 275 -16.85 -14.65 7.93
N ARG A 276 -18.09 -14.92 7.43
CA ARG A 276 -19.08 -15.69 8.17
C ARG A 276 -18.59 -17.11 8.45
N ASP A 277 -17.92 -17.73 7.49
CA ASP A 277 -17.36 -19.08 7.67
C ASP A 277 -16.25 -19.08 8.73
N MET A 278 -15.39 -18.06 8.74
CA MET A 278 -14.33 -17.92 9.75
C MET A 278 -14.87 -17.76 11.17
N VAL A 279 -15.94 -16.99 11.36
CA VAL A 279 -16.53 -16.74 12.69
C VAL A 279 -17.55 -17.80 13.12
N ARG A 280 -17.94 -18.74 12.27
CA ARG A 280 -19.01 -19.71 12.57
C ARG A 280 -18.79 -20.47 13.88
N ASP A 281 -17.54 -20.85 14.15
CA ASP A 281 -17.15 -21.60 15.35
C ASP A 281 -16.36 -20.73 16.34
N ALA A 282 -16.32 -19.41 16.14
CA ALA A 282 -15.61 -18.53 17.04
C ALA A 282 -16.34 -18.43 18.37
N THR A 283 -15.59 -18.57 19.44
CA THR A 283 -16.06 -18.37 20.81
C THR A 283 -15.87 -16.92 21.27
N THR A 284 -14.85 -16.26 20.70
CA THR A 284 -14.55 -14.86 20.99
C THR A 284 -14.15 -14.13 19.70
N VAL A 285 -14.73 -12.95 19.49
CA VAL A 285 -14.37 -12.05 18.40
C VAL A 285 -13.89 -10.73 18.97
N ILE A 286 -12.68 -10.30 18.61
CA ILE A 286 -12.09 -9.04 19.06
C ILE A 286 -11.99 -8.09 17.85
N CYS A 287 -12.65 -6.95 17.94
CA CYS A 287 -12.65 -5.92 16.90
C CYS A 287 -11.78 -4.74 17.34
N LEU A 288 -10.77 -4.43 16.51
CA LEU A 288 -9.86 -3.31 16.69
C LEU A 288 -9.86 -2.45 15.41
N ALA A 289 -10.14 -1.16 15.55
CA ALA A 289 -10.21 -0.22 14.43
C ALA A 289 -8.97 0.68 14.36
#